data_96126c64e19f8dba2d32ff95dc982d62
#
_entry.id   96126c64e19f8dba2d32ff95dc982d62
#
_cell.length_a   1.000
_cell.length_b   1.000
_cell.length_c   1.000
_cell.angle_alpha   90.00
_cell.angle_beta   90.00
_cell.angle_gamma   90.00
#
_symmetry.space_group_name_H-M   'P 1'
#
loop_
_entity.id
_entity.type
_entity.pdbx_description
1 polymer ?
#
loop_
_entity_poly.entity_id
_entity_poly.type
_entity_poly.pdbx_seq_one_letter_code
_entity_poly.pdbx_strand_id
1 'polypeptide(L)'
;MQTIKVQGQNNKHKVMLYAISTCPWCNKEKKLLRDSNIEFEYIDVDLCNDEDYEMISKDIANRVARFSFPTIIIDDRIVITGFEENRIRESLEI
;
A
#
# COMPACT_ATOMS: atom_id res chain seq x y z
N MET A 1 14.96 -4.53 -0.52
CA MET A 1 14.00 -3.42 -0.71
C MET A 1 13.73 -2.77 0.63
N GLN A 2 13.87 -1.46 0.68
CA GLN A 2 13.65 -0.73 1.93
C GLN A 2 12.25 -0.14 1.94
N THR A 3 11.48 -0.45 2.98
CA THR A 3 10.16 0.13 3.20
C THR A 3 10.21 1.09 4.38
N ILE A 4 9.23 1.98 4.43
CA ILE A 4 9.03 2.85 5.59
C ILE A 4 7.92 2.22 6.42
N LYS A 5 8.23 1.94 7.69
CA LYS A 5 7.27 1.34 8.59
C LYS A 5 6.58 2.41 9.43
N VAL A 6 5.26 2.41 9.44
CA VAL A 6 4.45 3.30 10.25
C VAL A 6 3.83 2.48 11.36
N GLN A 7 4.19 2.80 12.59
CA GLN A 7 3.69 2.11 13.76
C GLN A 7 2.21 2.42 14.00
N GLY A 8 1.46 1.43 14.45
CA GLY A 8 0.06 1.61 14.78
C GLY A 8 -0.37 0.60 15.84
N GLN A 9 -1.44 0.91 16.57
CA GLN A 9 -1.96 0.03 17.60
C GLN A 9 -2.69 -1.17 16.99
N ASN A 10 -3.25 -1.00 15.79
CA ASN A 10 -3.93 -2.08 15.10
C ASN A 10 -2.96 -2.75 14.13
N ASN A 11 -2.39 -3.85 14.55
CA ASN A 11 -1.49 -4.67 13.72
C ASN A 11 -2.10 -6.04 13.39
N LYS A 12 -3.41 -6.10 13.34
CA LYS A 12 -4.18 -7.32 13.09
C LYS A 12 -3.90 -7.91 11.71
N HIS A 13 -3.63 -7.04 10.74
CA HIS A 13 -3.34 -7.42 9.37
C HIS A 13 -1.95 -6.98 8.97
N LYS A 14 -1.32 -7.73 8.07
CA LYS A 14 -0.10 -7.31 7.41
C LYS A 14 -0.50 -6.38 6.25
N VAL A 15 -0.01 -5.15 6.27
CA VAL A 15 -0.41 -4.13 5.29
C VAL A 15 0.82 -3.58 4.60
N MET A 16 0.85 -3.71 3.27
CA MET A 16 1.90 -3.16 2.43
C MET A 16 1.27 -2.22 1.40
N LEU A 17 1.79 -1.01 1.31
CA LEU A 17 1.28 0.01 0.39
C LEU A 17 2.36 0.41 -0.60
N TYR A 18 2.07 0.25 -1.88
CA TYR A 18 2.88 0.81 -2.96
C TYR A 18 2.28 2.14 -3.38
N ALA A 19 3.06 3.19 -3.32
CA ALA A 19 2.60 4.55 -3.52
C ALA A 19 3.54 5.34 -4.41
N ILE A 20 3.11 6.53 -4.82
CA ILE A 20 3.92 7.55 -5.48
C ILE A 20 3.94 8.76 -4.55
N SER A 21 5.11 9.34 -4.32
CA SER A 21 5.28 10.41 -3.32
C SER A 21 4.43 11.64 -3.60
N THR A 22 4.17 11.94 -4.87
CA THR A 22 3.41 13.12 -5.29
C THR A 22 1.94 12.83 -5.60
N CYS A 23 1.48 11.62 -5.34
CA CYS A 23 0.12 11.19 -5.67
C CYS A 23 -0.87 11.59 -4.58
N PRO A 24 -1.88 12.44 -4.87
CA PRO A 24 -2.85 12.85 -3.85
C PRO A 24 -3.67 11.69 -3.27
N TRP A 25 -4.06 10.74 -4.11
CA TRP A 25 -4.83 9.58 -3.65
C TRP A 25 -4.00 8.65 -2.77
N CYS A 26 -2.69 8.51 -3.08
CA CYS A 26 -1.76 7.77 -2.24
C CYS A 26 -1.65 8.42 -0.86
N ASN A 27 -1.56 9.74 -0.82
CA ASN A 27 -1.49 10.49 0.43
C ASN A 27 -2.78 10.37 1.25
N LYS A 28 -3.93 10.33 0.57
CA LYS A 28 -5.21 10.09 1.24
C LYS A 28 -5.27 8.69 1.85
N GLU A 29 -4.75 7.69 1.17
CA GLU A 29 -4.72 6.33 1.69
C GLU A 29 -3.78 6.22 2.89
N LYS A 30 -2.60 6.84 2.82
CA LYS A 30 -1.68 6.91 3.95
C LYS A 30 -2.34 7.56 5.17
N LYS A 31 -3.08 8.66 4.93
CA LYS A 31 -3.79 9.37 5.99
C LYS A 31 -4.88 8.50 6.62
N LEU A 32 -5.66 7.81 5.80
CA LEU A 32 -6.69 6.89 6.28
C LEU A 32 -6.09 5.84 7.21
N LEU A 33 -4.99 5.23 6.82
CA LEU A 33 -4.33 4.20 7.61
C LEU A 33 -3.80 4.76 8.93
N ARG A 34 -3.17 5.93 8.89
CA ARG A 34 -2.66 6.59 10.10
C ARG A 34 -3.79 6.98 11.04
N ASP A 35 -4.84 7.60 10.53
CA ASP A 35 -5.97 8.07 11.34
C ASP A 35 -6.73 6.90 11.98
N SER A 36 -6.65 5.73 11.37
CA SER A 36 -7.26 4.50 11.88
C SER A 36 -6.34 3.69 12.79
N ASN A 37 -5.16 4.21 13.09
CA ASN A 37 -4.13 3.55 13.90
C ASN A 37 -3.68 2.21 13.33
N ILE A 38 -3.73 2.05 12.02
CA ILE A 38 -3.28 0.83 11.34
C ILE A 38 -1.75 0.86 11.24
N GLU A 39 -1.12 -0.22 11.66
CA GLU A 39 0.30 -0.42 11.40
C GLU A 39 0.48 -0.87 9.95
N PHE A 40 1.36 -0.21 9.21
CA PHE A 40 1.60 -0.56 7.81
C PHE A 40 3.02 -0.21 7.38
N GLU A 41 3.42 -0.79 6.27
CA GLU A 41 4.65 -0.44 5.58
C GLU A 41 4.30 0.17 4.24
N TYR A 42 5.11 1.11 3.77
CA TYR A 42 4.92 1.65 2.43
C TYR A 42 6.26 1.92 1.76
N ILE A 43 6.22 2.01 0.46
CA ILE A 43 7.34 2.48 -0.34
C ILE A 43 6.80 3.44 -1.41
N ASP A 44 7.47 4.60 -1.53
CA ASP A 44 7.21 5.51 -2.63
C ASP A 44 8.05 5.04 -3.82
N VAL A 45 7.39 4.46 -4.80
CA VAL A 45 8.02 3.73 -5.90
C VAL A 45 8.85 4.67 -6.79
N ASP A 46 8.46 5.94 -6.86
CA ASP A 46 9.20 6.95 -7.61
C ASP A 46 10.53 7.35 -6.95
N LEU A 47 10.72 7.01 -5.68
CA LEU A 47 11.92 7.36 -4.92
C LEU A 47 12.86 6.18 -4.71
N CYS A 48 12.47 4.96 -5.11
CA CYS A 48 13.33 3.80 -4.97
C CYS A 48 14.31 3.69 -6.14
N ASN A 49 15.32 2.81 -6.01
CA ASN A 49 16.24 2.58 -7.10
C ASN A 49 15.62 1.71 -8.20
N ASP A 50 16.32 1.61 -9.34
CA ASP A 50 15.81 0.88 -10.51
C ASP A 50 15.58 -0.60 -10.24
N GLU A 51 16.45 -1.21 -9.46
CA GLU A 51 16.34 -2.63 -9.09
C GLU A 51 15.08 -2.89 -8.27
N ASP A 52 14.83 -2.05 -7.28
CA ASP A 52 13.64 -2.17 -6.45
C ASP A 52 12.37 -1.87 -7.26
N TYR A 53 12.43 -0.86 -8.12
CA TYR A 53 11.31 -0.55 -9.01
C TYR A 53 10.93 -1.74 -9.88
N GLU A 54 11.93 -2.43 -10.43
CA GLU A 54 11.69 -3.61 -11.26
C GLU A 54 11.06 -4.74 -10.44
N MET A 55 11.55 -4.99 -9.24
CA MET A 55 10.98 -6.00 -8.34
C MET A 55 9.53 -5.70 -7.99
N ILE A 56 9.22 -4.45 -7.67
CA ILE A 56 7.87 -4.02 -7.32
C ILE A 56 6.93 -4.17 -8.52
N SER A 57 7.38 -3.73 -9.68
CA SER A 57 6.58 -3.84 -10.91
C SER A 57 6.22 -5.28 -11.23
N LYS A 58 7.16 -6.20 -11.06
CA LYS A 58 6.91 -7.62 -11.26
C LYS A 58 5.93 -8.18 -10.23
N ASP A 59 6.08 -7.79 -8.97
CA ASP A 59 5.18 -8.23 -7.90
C ASP A 59 3.75 -7.80 -8.19
N ILE A 60 3.55 -6.54 -8.55
CA ILE A 60 2.20 -6.04 -8.87
C ILE A 60 1.64 -6.74 -10.11
N ALA A 61 2.45 -6.89 -11.15
CA ALA A 61 2.02 -7.53 -12.39
C ALA A 61 1.60 -8.99 -12.19
N ASN A 62 2.24 -9.68 -11.24
CA ASN A 62 1.88 -11.05 -10.89
C ASN A 62 0.57 -11.15 -10.12
N ARG A 63 0.14 -10.06 -9.48
CA ARG A 63 -1.05 -10.04 -8.63
C ARG A 63 -2.29 -9.56 -9.35
N VAL A 64 -2.14 -8.58 -10.26
CA VAL A 64 -3.26 -7.96 -10.97
C VAL A 64 -2.90 -7.69 -12.43
N ALA A 65 -3.92 -7.74 -13.29
CA ALA A 65 -3.73 -7.51 -14.74
C ALA A 65 -3.44 -6.04 -15.05
N ARG A 66 -3.99 -5.14 -14.26
CA ARG A 66 -3.75 -3.70 -14.35
C ARG A 66 -3.44 -3.17 -12.97
N PHE A 67 -2.48 -2.27 -12.88
CA PHE A 67 -2.22 -1.63 -11.61
C PHE A 67 -2.19 -0.12 -11.77
N SER A 68 -2.52 0.55 -10.69
CA SER A 68 -2.39 1.98 -10.53
C SER A 68 -1.95 2.24 -9.11
N PHE A 69 -1.53 3.45 -8.83
CA PHE A 69 -1.17 3.83 -7.47
C PHE A 69 -2.30 4.66 -6.86
N PRO A 70 -2.59 4.44 -5.60
CA PRO A 70 -1.97 3.49 -4.67
C PRO A 70 -2.40 2.03 -4.92
N THR A 71 -1.54 1.09 -4.54
CA THR A 71 -1.88 -0.34 -4.50
C THR A 71 -1.57 -0.85 -3.10
N ILE A 72 -2.58 -1.35 -2.41
CA ILE A 72 -2.45 -1.91 -1.07
C ILE A 72 -2.59 -3.42 -1.12
N ILE A 73 -1.71 -4.11 -0.38
CA ILE A 73 -1.73 -5.56 -0.27
C ILE A 73 -1.94 -5.90 1.20
N ILE A 74 -3.03 -6.60 1.50
CA ILE A 74 -3.43 -6.95 2.85
C ILE A 74 -3.28 -8.45 3.04
N ASP A 75 -2.53 -8.85 4.07
CA ASP A 75 -2.26 -10.25 4.41
C ASP A 75 -1.65 -11.03 3.24
N ASP A 76 -0.87 -10.34 2.40
CA ASP A 76 -0.19 -10.90 1.24
C ASP A 76 -1.15 -11.57 0.24
N ARG A 77 -2.43 -11.24 0.31
CA ARG A 77 -3.48 -11.96 -0.40
C ARG A 77 -4.50 -11.02 -1.06
N ILE A 78 -4.98 -10.01 -0.34
CA ILE A 78 -5.98 -9.08 -0.84
C ILE A 78 -5.27 -7.90 -1.47
N VAL A 79 -5.55 -7.64 -2.76
CA VAL A 79 -4.92 -6.55 -3.50
C VAL A 79 -6.00 -5.57 -3.93
N ILE A 80 -5.83 -4.29 -3.54
CA ILE A 80 -6.75 -3.23 -3.92
C ILE A 80 -5.95 -2.14 -4.61
N THR A 81 -6.23 -1.89 -5.88
CA THR A 81 -5.60 -0.82 -6.67
C THR A 81 -6.53 0.40 -6.68
N GLY A 82 -5.93 1.58 -6.58
CA GLY A 82 -6.68 2.82 -6.44
C GLY A 82 -7.20 3.03 -5.03
N PHE A 83 -7.74 4.22 -4.77
CA PHE A 83 -8.27 4.54 -3.44
C PHE A 83 -9.75 4.14 -3.36
N GLU A 84 -9.98 2.91 -2.95
CA GLU A 84 -11.32 2.37 -2.73
C GLU A 84 -11.57 2.26 -1.23
N GLU A 85 -11.96 3.37 -0.63
CA GLU A 85 -12.01 3.50 0.83
C GLU A 85 -12.87 2.42 1.49
N ASN A 86 -14.06 2.15 0.97
CA ASN A 86 -14.96 1.17 1.57
C ASN A 86 -14.37 -0.25 1.53
N ARG A 87 -13.75 -0.62 0.42
CA ARG A 87 -13.09 -1.92 0.30
C ARG A 87 -11.91 -2.04 1.24
N ILE A 88 -11.14 -0.97 1.37
CA ILE A 88 -9.98 -0.95 2.28
C ILE A 88 -10.45 -1.11 3.72
N ARG A 89 -11.47 -0.34 4.14
CA ARG A 89 -12.02 -0.44 5.49
C ARG A 89 -12.58 -1.83 5.78
N GLU A 90 -13.32 -2.37 4.84
CA GLU A 90 -13.92 -3.70 4.97
C GLU A 90 -12.85 -4.78 5.11
N SER A 91 -11.82 -4.72 4.28
CA SER A 91 -10.72 -5.69 4.31
C SER A 91 -9.88 -5.59 5.58
N LEU A 92 -9.75 -4.39 6.15
CA LEU A 92 -9.03 -4.16 7.39
C LEU A 92 -9.92 -4.25 8.63
N GLU A 93 -11.21 -4.44 8.44
CA GLU A 93 -12.19 -4.58 9.52
C GLU A 93 -12.26 -3.31 10.40
N ILE A 94 -12.28 -2.19 9.76
CA ILE A 94 -12.34 -0.88 10.45
C ILE A 94 -13.55 -0.05 10.04
#